data_ac7beee70181cc475f114ddf52e688d0
#
_entry.id   ac7beee70181cc475f114ddf52e688d0
#
_cell.length_a   1.000
_cell.length_b   1.000
_cell.length_c   1.000
_cell.angle_alpha   90.00
_cell.angle_beta   90.00
_cell.angle_gamma   90.00
#
_symmetry.space_group_name_H-M   'P 1'
#
loop_
_entity.id
_entity.type
_entity.pdbx_description
1 polymer ?
#
loop_
_entity_poly.entity_id
_entity_poly.type
_entity_poly.pdbx_seq_one_letter_code
_entity_poly.pdbx_strand_id
1 'polypeptide(L)'
;FSVEDLEELYAGIRLACERYNVDLVGGDTSASMTGLTISITCLGTAYDSDIVYRNGAKVNDLICVTGNLGTAYMGLQLLERERIVMQANDKATPAFEGREYLLERQLKPEARRDIIEQLHKAGIKPTAMMDISDGLSSELMHICTQSNVGCAIYEDKLPIDYQAAALAEEMNLNIVTCALNGGEDYELLFTCSLDDYEKLIPIEDVYLIGHITKPELGTNLIGRNGEELALQAQGWNAFKE
;
A
#
# COMPACT_ATOMS: atom_id res chain seq x y z
N PHE A 1 -8.25 -28.52 -1.73
CA PHE A 1 -9.23 -27.59 -2.32
C PHE A 1 -10.18 -28.40 -3.19
N SER A 2 -11.47 -28.12 -3.11
CA SER A 2 -12.49 -28.74 -3.96
C SER A 2 -12.52 -28.09 -5.36
N VAL A 3 -13.28 -28.64 -6.28
CA VAL A 3 -13.50 -28.03 -7.60
C VAL A 3 -14.27 -26.71 -7.43
N GLU A 4 -15.22 -26.68 -6.51
CA GLU A 4 -16.03 -25.52 -6.18
C GLU A 4 -15.15 -24.35 -5.67
N ASP A 5 -14.17 -24.62 -4.79
CA ASP A 5 -13.21 -23.61 -4.31
C ASP A 5 -12.41 -22.99 -5.47
N LEU A 6 -12.00 -23.83 -6.44
CA LEU A 6 -11.29 -23.37 -7.63
C LEU A 6 -12.19 -22.56 -8.57
N GLU A 7 -13.45 -22.94 -8.73
CA GLU A 7 -14.42 -22.18 -9.52
C GLU A 7 -14.65 -20.78 -8.93
N GLU A 8 -14.73 -20.66 -7.61
CA GLU A 8 -14.84 -19.37 -6.91
C GLU A 8 -13.58 -18.52 -7.08
N LEU A 9 -12.38 -19.11 -6.96
CA LEU A 9 -11.12 -18.42 -7.24
C LEU A 9 -11.09 -17.85 -8.66
N TYR A 10 -11.44 -18.67 -9.67
CA TYR A 10 -11.49 -18.20 -11.05
C TYR A 10 -12.60 -17.19 -11.32
N ALA A 11 -13.70 -17.24 -10.57
CA ALA A 11 -14.73 -16.22 -10.63
C ALA A 11 -14.19 -14.86 -10.14
N GLY A 12 -13.42 -14.84 -9.05
CA GLY A 12 -12.72 -13.64 -8.58
C GLY A 12 -11.72 -13.09 -9.61
N ILE A 13 -10.91 -13.95 -10.23
CA ILE A 13 -9.97 -13.57 -11.28
C ILE A 13 -10.71 -12.93 -12.47
N ARG A 14 -11.82 -13.54 -12.94
CA ARG A 14 -12.63 -12.99 -14.04
C ARG A 14 -13.22 -11.61 -13.68
N LEU A 15 -13.75 -11.47 -12.44
CA LEU A 15 -14.27 -10.19 -11.97
C LEU A 15 -13.20 -9.09 -11.98
N ALA A 16 -11.98 -9.39 -11.52
CA ALA A 16 -10.86 -8.46 -11.59
C ALA A 16 -10.49 -8.12 -13.04
N CYS A 17 -10.45 -9.11 -13.95
CA CYS A 17 -10.19 -8.88 -15.36
C CYS A 17 -11.22 -7.93 -15.99
N GLU A 18 -12.51 -8.14 -15.72
CA GLU A 18 -13.59 -7.28 -16.18
C GLU A 18 -13.46 -5.85 -15.61
N ARG A 19 -13.20 -5.74 -14.30
CA ARG A 19 -13.06 -4.44 -13.63
C ARG A 19 -11.92 -3.60 -14.17
N TYR A 20 -10.77 -4.23 -14.41
CA TYR A 20 -9.56 -3.55 -14.87
C TYR A 20 -9.41 -3.56 -16.40
N ASN A 21 -10.40 -4.12 -17.12
CA ASN A 21 -10.38 -4.23 -18.59
C ASN A 21 -9.09 -4.88 -19.11
N VAL A 22 -8.78 -6.06 -18.57
CA VAL A 22 -7.66 -6.91 -18.97
C VAL A 22 -8.18 -8.27 -19.41
N ASP A 23 -7.50 -8.91 -20.36
CA ASP A 23 -7.86 -10.22 -20.86
C ASP A 23 -7.14 -11.35 -20.11
N LEU A 24 -7.86 -12.39 -19.71
CA LEU A 24 -7.27 -13.62 -19.24
C LEU A 24 -6.87 -14.47 -20.45
N VAL A 25 -5.58 -14.49 -20.77
CA VAL A 25 -5.07 -15.12 -22.00
C VAL A 25 -4.57 -16.55 -21.81
N GLY A 26 -4.48 -17.03 -20.59
CA GLY A 26 -4.06 -18.41 -20.29
C GLY A 26 -3.82 -18.64 -18.82
N GLY A 27 -3.51 -19.89 -18.51
CA GLY A 27 -3.19 -20.35 -17.16
C GLY A 27 -3.02 -21.86 -17.13
N ASP A 28 -2.53 -22.36 -16.02
CA ASP A 28 -2.41 -23.79 -15.72
C ASP A 28 -2.76 -24.03 -14.25
N THR A 29 -3.35 -25.17 -13.96
CA THR A 29 -3.66 -25.59 -12.60
C THR A 29 -3.11 -26.99 -12.40
N SER A 30 -2.18 -27.14 -11.48
CA SER A 30 -1.53 -28.40 -11.16
C SER A 30 -1.52 -28.67 -9.66
N ALA A 31 -1.28 -29.92 -9.28
CA ALA A 31 -1.20 -30.30 -7.88
C ALA A 31 0.06 -29.75 -7.22
N SER A 32 -0.08 -29.25 -5.97
CA SER A 32 1.03 -28.84 -5.11
C SER A 32 1.07 -29.72 -3.86
N MET A 33 2.27 -30.05 -3.42
CA MET A 33 2.48 -30.81 -2.17
C MET A 33 2.59 -29.93 -0.94
N THR A 34 2.72 -28.62 -1.10
CA THR A 34 3.03 -27.66 0.00
C THR A 34 1.94 -26.64 0.26
N GLY A 35 0.76 -26.80 -0.34
CA GLY A 35 -0.36 -25.89 -0.22
C GLY A 35 -0.65 -25.09 -1.49
N LEU A 36 -1.48 -24.06 -1.40
CA LEU A 36 -1.85 -23.23 -2.53
C LEU A 36 -0.73 -22.24 -2.87
N THR A 37 -0.31 -22.25 -4.12
CA THR A 37 0.58 -21.23 -4.68
C THR A 37 -0.09 -20.63 -5.90
N ILE A 38 -0.22 -19.30 -5.93
CA ILE A 38 -0.79 -18.55 -7.06
C ILE A 38 0.31 -17.67 -7.64
N SER A 39 0.56 -17.81 -8.96
CA SER A 39 1.48 -16.97 -9.70
C SER A 39 0.73 -16.28 -10.84
N ILE A 40 0.74 -14.96 -10.86
CA ILE A 40 0.07 -14.17 -11.89
C ILE A 40 1.11 -13.40 -12.69
N THR A 41 1.04 -13.49 -14.02
CA THR A 41 1.86 -12.71 -14.92
C THR A 41 0.97 -11.74 -15.69
N CYS A 42 1.24 -10.44 -15.56
CA CYS A 42 0.58 -9.40 -16.33
C CYS A 42 1.51 -8.90 -17.45
N LEU A 43 0.96 -8.81 -18.66
CA LEU A 43 1.66 -8.27 -19.84
C LEU A 43 0.92 -7.03 -20.32
N GLY A 44 1.67 -6.00 -20.68
CA GLY A 44 1.11 -4.76 -21.21
C GLY A 44 2.12 -4.03 -22.06
N THR A 45 1.67 -2.96 -22.70
CA THR A 45 2.51 -2.05 -23.50
C THR A 45 2.29 -0.63 -23.05
N ALA A 46 3.37 0.16 -23.01
CA ALA A 46 3.33 1.58 -22.72
C ALA A 46 4.34 2.32 -23.61
N TYR A 47 4.15 3.61 -23.80
CA TYR A 47 5.19 4.45 -24.39
C TYR A 47 6.28 4.69 -23.36
N ASP A 48 7.53 4.78 -23.78
CA ASP A 48 8.67 5.07 -22.88
C ASP A 48 8.49 6.35 -22.07
N SER A 49 7.78 7.34 -22.67
CA SER A 49 7.43 8.60 -22.00
C SER A 49 6.51 8.43 -20.80
N ASP A 50 5.73 7.35 -20.75
CA ASP A 50 4.66 7.15 -19.77
C ASP A 50 5.11 6.23 -18.62
N ILE A 51 6.24 5.56 -18.82
CA ILE A 51 6.81 4.69 -17.80
C ILE A 51 7.36 5.54 -16.64
N VAL A 52 6.95 5.20 -15.42
CA VAL A 52 7.49 5.75 -14.19
C VAL A 52 8.19 4.64 -13.42
N TYR A 53 9.44 4.88 -13.07
CA TYR A 53 10.26 3.94 -12.31
C TYR A 53 10.25 4.29 -10.83
N ARG A 54 10.74 3.39 -9.99
CA ARG A 54 10.96 3.66 -8.55
C ARG A 54 12.22 4.49 -8.28
N ASN A 55 13.02 4.79 -9.31
CA ASN A 55 14.14 5.71 -9.27
C ASN A 55 13.81 6.98 -10.06
N GLY A 56 14.44 8.09 -9.70
CA GLY A 56 14.25 9.38 -10.40
C GLY A 56 13.72 10.51 -9.52
N ALA A 57 13.47 10.23 -8.24
CA ALA A 57 13.15 11.25 -7.27
C ALA A 57 14.29 12.27 -7.13
N LYS A 58 13.95 13.54 -6.99
CA LYS A 58 14.91 14.67 -6.93
C LYS A 58 14.73 15.44 -5.63
N VAL A 59 15.82 16.03 -5.14
CA VAL A 59 15.76 16.91 -3.98
C VAL A 59 14.71 18.01 -4.19
N ASN A 60 13.87 18.23 -3.19
CA ASN A 60 12.70 19.12 -3.14
C ASN A 60 11.46 18.58 -3.88
N ASP A 61 11.48 17.38 -4.43
CA ASP A 61 10.25 16.74 -4.89
C ASP A 61 9.30 16.54 -3.71
N LEU A 62 8.01 16.65 -3.99
CA LEU A 62 6.94 16.33 -3.06
C LEU A 62 6.82 14.80 -2.94
N ILE A 63 6.49 14.31 -1.74
CA ILE A 63 6.16 12.91 -1.49
C ILE A 63 4.67 12.80 -1.28
N CYS A 64 4.01 12.00 -2.10
CA CYS A 64 2.58 11.79 -2.07
C CYS A 64 2.23 10.32 -1.91
N VAL A 65 1.13 10.06 -1.22
CA VAL A 65 0.50 8.73 -1.14
C VAL A 65 -0.97 8.84 -1.51
N THR A 66 -1.54 7.73 -1.96
CA THR A 66 -2.98 7.63 -2.20
C THR A 66 -3.68 6.95 -1.03
N GLY A 67 -4.99 7.16 -0.91
CA GLY A 67 -5.84 6.49 0.08
C GLY A 67 -5.38 6.68 1.53
N ASN A 68 -5.54 5.64 2.34
CA ASN A 68 -5.08 5.63 3.72
C ASN A 68 -4.19 4.43 4.00
N LEU A 69 -3.35 4.57 5.03
CA LEU A 69 -2.28 3.63 5.35
C LEU A 69 -2.53 2.92 6.68
N GLY A 70 -2.07 1.66 6.75
CA GLY A 70 -2.18 0.82 7.94
C GLY A 70 -3.58 0.21 8.13
N THR A 71 -4.56 0.56 7.29
CA THR A 71 -5.93 0.05 7.40
C THR A 71 -6.01 -1.42 7.03
N ALA A 72 -5.28 -1.85 5.99
CA ALA A 72 -5.20 -3.26 5.60
C ALA A 72 -4.59 -4.09 6.74
N TYR A 73 -3.49 -3.64 7.33
CA TYR A 73 -2.87 -4.30 8.48
C TYR A 73 -3.83 -4.41 9.67
N MET A 74 -4.60 -3.35 9.97
CA MET A 74 -5.61 -3.41 11.04
C MET A 74 -6.73 -4.40 10.71
N GLY A 75 -7.11 -4.53 9.45
CA GLY A 75 -8.02 -5.58 8.96
C GLY A 75 -7.46 -6.98 9.21
N LEU A 76 -6.17 -7.21 8.93
CA LEU A 76 -5.50 -8.47 9.24
C LEU A 76 -5.50 -8.75 10.75
N GLN A 77 -5.16 -7.76 11.59
CA GLN A 77 -5.18 -7.93 13.03
C GLN A 77 -6.58 -8.30 13.56
N LEU A 78 -7.63 -7.72 12.99
CA LEU A 78 -9.01 -8.07 13.28
C LEU A 78 -9.31 -9.54 12.93
N LEU A 79 -8.96 -9.97 11.73
CA LEU A 79 -9.15 -11.35 11.27
C LEU A 79 -8.41 -12.36 12.17
N GLU A 80 -7.16 -12.07 12.50
CA GLU A 80 -6.36 -12.93 13.37
C GLU A 80 -6.92 -13.02 14.78
N ARG A 81 -7.39 -11.90 15.35
CA ARG A 81 -8.06 -11.90 16.64
C ARG A 81 -9.29 -12.79 16.65
N GLU A 82 -10.17 -12.62 15.68
CA GLU A 82 -11.41 -13.40 15.58
C GLU A 82 -11.12 -14.88 15.29
N ARG A 83 -10.10 -15.19 14.49
CA ARG A 83 -9.63 -16.57 14.30
C ARG A 83 -9.23 -17.23 15.60
N ILE A 84 -8.47 -16.54 16.46
CA ILE A 84 -8.06 -17.06 17.78
C ILE A 84 -9.28 -17.30 18.68
N VAL A 85 -10.22 -16.35 18.69
CA VAL A 85 -11.47 -16.47 19.50
C VAL A 85 -12.30 -17.67 19.04
N MET A 86 -12.47 -17.84 17.74
CA MET A 86 -13.23 -18.97 17.18
C MET A 86 -12.56 -20.32 17.44
N GLN A 87 -11.23 -20.38 17.38
CA GLN A 87 -10.47 -21.60 17.71
C GLN A 87 -10.60 -21.97 19.20
N ALA A 88 -10.73 -20.98 20.07
CA ALA A 88 -10.90 -21.21 21.50
C ALA A 88 -12.35 -21.56 21.90
N ASN A 89 -13.33 -21.19 21.07
CA ASN A 89 -14.75 -21.40 21.32
C ASN A 89 -15.52 -21.58 20.02
N ASP A 90 -15.85 -22.82 19.69
CA ASP A 90 -16.60 -23.19 18.46
C ASP A 90 -18.00 -22.55 18.32
N LYS A 91 -18.52 -21.95 19.39
CA LYS A 91 -19.80 -21.26 19.39
C LYS A 91 -19.66 -19.72 19.28
N ALA A 92 -18.44 -19.22 19.24
CA ALA A 92 -18.22 -17.79 19.07
C ALA A 92 -18.60 -17.38 17.64
N THR A 93 -19.21 -16.22 17.51
CA THR A 93 -19.43 -15.54 16.22
C THR A 93 -18.42 -14.40 16.11
N PRO A 94 -17.77 -14.24 14.95
CA PRO A 94 -16.81 -13.17 14.77
C PRO A 94 -17.45 -11.79 14.90
N ALA A 95 -16.77 -10.85 15.51
CA ALA A 95 -17.24 -9.48 15.75
C ALA A 95 -16.82 -8.55 14.60
N PHE A 96 -17.42 -8.73 13.43
CA PHE A 96 -17.11 -7.95 12.22
C PHE A 96 -18.05 -6.78 11.96
N GLU A 97 -19.22 -6.73 12.66
CA GLU A 97 -20.21 -5.70 12.46
C GLU A 97 -19.64 -4.29 12.68
N GLY A 98 -19.87 -3.41 11.70
CA GLY A 98 -19.35 -2.03 11.70
C GLY A 98 -17.84 -1.90 11.39
N ARG A 99 -17.20 -2.99 10.96
CA ARG A 99 -15.76 -3.05 10.64
C ARG A 99 -15.50 -3.54 9.21
N GLU A 100 -16.52 -3.50 8.38
CA GLU A 100 -16.50 -4.02 7.00
C GLU A 100 -15.41 -3.35 6.17
N TYR A 101 -15.19 -2.04 6.38
CA TYR A 101 -14.17 -1.29 5.69
C TYR A 101 -12.75 -1.81 5.96
N LEU A 102 -12.43 -2.14 7.22
CA LEU A 102 -11.12 -2.71 7.59
C LEU A 102 -10.88 -4.06 6.92
N LEU A 103 -11.93 -4.90 6.88
CA LEU A 103 -11.89 -6.20 6.22
C LEU A 103 -11.73 -6.06 4.71
N GLU A 104 -12.46 -5.13 4.10
CA GLU A 104 -12.40 -4.87 2.67
C GLU A 104 -10.98 -4.43 2.26
N ARG A 105 -10.35 -3.55 3.03
CA ARG A 105 -8.99 -3.08 2.76
C ARG A 105 -7.97 -4.21 2.77
N GLN A 106 -8.11 -5.20 3.66
CA GLN A 106 -7.22 -6.37 3.73
C GLN A 106 -7.55 -7.42 2.67
N LEU A 107 -8.83 -7.74 2.48
CA LEU A 107 -9.25 -8.89 1.67
C LEU A 107 -9.47 -8.56 0.19
N LYS A 108 -9.60 -7.27 -0.14
CA LYS A 108 -9.96 -6.81 -1.47
C LYS A 108 -9.24 -5.51 -1.84
N PRO A 109 -7.91 -5.51 -1.86
CA PRO A 109 -7.15 -4.34 -2.28
C PRO A 109 -7.47 -4.01 -3.75
N GLU A 110 -7.45 -2.71 -4.07
CA GLU A 110 -7.78 -2.22 -5.41
C GLU A 110 -6.58 -1.51 -6.05
N ALA A 111 -6.32 -1.82 -7.32
CA ALA A 111 -5.30 -1.11 -8.08
C ALA A 111 -5.76 0.34 -8.35
N ARG A 112 -4.93 1.32 -7.99
CA ARG A 112 -5.23 2.76 -8.06
C ARG A 112 -5.08 3.34 -9.48
N ARG A 113 -5.71 2.68 -10.44
CA ARG A 113 -5.80 3.16 -11.83
C ARG A 113 -6.48 4.53 -11.93
N ASP A 114 -7.47 4.77 -11.09
CA ASP A 114 -8.19 6.03 -10.96
C ASP A 114 -7.26 7.23 -10.76
N ILE A 115 -6.27 7.07 -9.88
CA ILE A 115 -5.27 8.12 -9.59
C ILE A 115 -4.30 8.30 -10.76
N ILE A 116 -3.86 7.22 -11.38
CA ILE A 116 -3.00 7.31 -12.59
C ILE A 116 -3.70 8.13 -13.69
N GLU A 117 -5.00 7.88 -13.91
CA GLU A 117 -5.78 8.64 -14.88
C GLU A 117 -5.94 10.12 -14.50
N GLN A 118 -6.11 10.43 -13.21
CA GLN A 118 -6.20 11.81 -12.72
C GLN A 118 -4.88 12.56 -12.86
N LEU A 119 -3.76 11.94 -12.48
CA LEU A 119 -2.42 12.51 -12.66
C LEU A 119 -2.13 12.82 -14.13
N HIS A 120 -2.45 11.87 -15.02
CA HIS A 120 -2.29 12.07 -16.46
C HIS A 120 -3.15 13.23 -16.98
N LYS A 121 -4.43 13.32 -16.59
CA LYS A 121 -5.33 14.44 -16.96
C LYS A 121 -4.84 15.78 -16.45
N ALA A 122 -4.24 15.81 -15.26
CA ALA A 122 -3.65 17.01 -14.67
C ALA A 122 -2.30 17.40 -15.30
N GLY A 123 -1.75 16.55 -16.17
CA GLY A 123 -0.42 16.75 -16.76
C GLY A 123 0.70 16.64 -15.73
N ILE A 124 0.51 15.81 -14.70
CA ILE A 124 1.51 15.50 -13.68
C ILE A 124 2.18 14.20 -14.08
N LYS A 125 3.50 14.23 -14.22
CA LYS A 125 4.32 13.03 -14.39
C LYS A 125 5.13 12.81 -13.12
N PRO A 126 4.85 11.76 -12.35
CA PRO A 126 5.66 11.41 -11.18
C PRO A 126 7.13 11.22 -11.55
N THR A 127 8.02 11.64 -10.67
CA THR A 127 9.48 11.45 -10.85
C THR A 127 9.92 10.06 -10.42
N ALA A 128 9.25 9.48 -9.41
CA ALA A 128 9.36 8.08 -9.02
C ALA A 128 8.00 7.59 -8.51
N MET A 129 7.72 6.28 -8.63
CA MET A 129 6.48 5.68 -8.16
C MET A 129 6.65 4.20 -7.87
N MET A 130 5.95 3.71 -6.86
CA MET A 130 5.72 2.29 -6.59
C MET A 130 4.45 2.11 -5.74
N ASP A 131 3.99 0.89 -5.60
CA ASP A 131 2.93 0.53 -4.67
C ASP A 131 3.47 0.37 -3.23
N ILE A 132 2.58 0.40 -2.25
CA ILE A 132 2.90 0.17 -0.83
C ILE A 132 2.42 -1.23 -0.47
N SER A 133 3.32 -2.21 -0.55
CA SER A 133 3.07 -3.62 -0.24
C SER A 133 3.65 -4.06 1.10
N ASP A 134 4.87 -3.63 1.43
CA ASP A 134 5.57 -4.01 2.67
C ASP A 134 5.49 -2.94 3.77
N GLY A 135 4.93 -1.78 3.45
CA GLY A 135 4.74 -0.63 4.34
C GLY A 135 5.50 0.61 3.88
N LEU A 136 4.94 1.77 4.16
CA LEU A 136 5.44 3.06 3.67
C LEU A 136 6.94 3.26 3.91
N SER A 137 7.47 2.83 5.06
CA SER A 137 8.90 2.97 5.37
C SER A 137 9.79 2.20 4.41
N SER A 138 9.40 0.97 4.06
CA SER A 138 10.14 0.12 3.13
C SER A 138 10.21 0.76 1.74
N GLU A 139 9.07 1.14 1.21
CA GLU A 139 8.96 1.70 -0.14
C GLU A 139 9.64 3.07 -0.26
N LEU A 140 9.56 3.92 0.76
CA LEU A 140 10.32 5.18 0.81
C LEU A 140 11.84 4.92 0.78
N MET A 141 12.32 3.95 1.56
CA MET A 141 13.73 3.59 1.55
C MET A 141 14.17 3.03 0.20
N HIS A 142 13.31 2.30 -0.52
CA HIS A 142 13.57 1.86 -1.88
C HIS A 142 13.71 3.03 -2.87
N ILE A 143 12.76 3.97 -2.86
CA ILE A 143 12.82 5.18 -3.70
C ILE A 143 14.08 5.99 -3.37
N CYS A 144 14.36 6.24 -2.08
CA CYS A 144 15.51 7.03 -1.64
C CYS A 144 16.82 6.38 -2.05
N THR A 145 16.96 5.07 -1.84
CA THR A 145 18.18 4.33 -2.19
C THR A 145 18.43 4.34 -3.70
N GLN A 146 17.39 4.05 -4.50
CA GLN A 146 17.52 3.98 -5.94
C GLN A 146 17.68 5.35 -6.62
N SER A 147 17.23 6.40 -5.97
CA SER A 147 17.36 7.79 -6.45
C SER A 147 18.57 8.51 -5.85
N ASN A 148 19.28 7.89 -4.90
CA ASN A 148 20.39 8.48 -4.14
C ASN A 148 20.00 9.82 -3.48
N VAL A 149 18.90 9.77 -2.71
CA VAL A 149 18.33 10.92 -1.99
C VAL A 149 17.94 10.52 -0.56
N GLY A 150 17.63 11.51 0.28
CA GLY A 150 16.95 11.32 1.56
C GLY A 150 15.48 11.72 1.47
N CYS A 151 14.74 11.58 2.57
CA CYS A 151 13.38 12.08 2.68
C CYS A 151 13.04 12.53 4.08
N ALA A 152 12.06 13.42 4.18
CA ALA A 152 11.40 13.80 5.41
C ALA A 152 9.89 13.67 5.21
N ILE A 153 9.23 12.81 5.98
CA ILE A 153 7.78 12.68 6.04
C ILE A 153 7.26 13.16 7.38
N TYR A 154 6.03 13.65 7.43
CA TYR A 154 5.44 14.27 8.61
C TYR A 154 4.36 13.38 9.20
N GLU A 155 4.47 13.05 10.49
CA GLU A 155 3.52 12.18 11.19
C GLU A 155 2.08 12.69 11.09
N ASP A 156 1.89 14.01 11.23
CA ASP A 156 0.58 14.67 11.19
C ASP A 156 -0.05 14.73 9.78
N LYS A 157 0.71 14.35 8.74
CA LYS A 157 0.27 14.31 7.35
C LYS A 157 -0.04 12.90 6.86
N LEU A 158 0.25 11.87 7.65
CA LEU A 158 -0.07 10.50 7.28
C LEU A 158 -1.59 10.31 7.21
N PRO A 159 -2.14 9.85 6.08
CA PRO A 159 -3.57 9.60 5.95
C PRO A 159 -3.93 8.31 6.69
N ILE A 160 -4.50 8.45 7.86
CA ILE A 160 -4.93 7.33 8.71
C ILE A 160 -6.45 7.39 8.84
N ASP A 161 -7.12 6.27 8.54
CA ASP A 161 -8.55 6.15 8.71
C ASP A 161 -8.94 6.05 10.19
N TYR A 162 -10.09 6.66 10.54
CA TYR A 162 -10.55 6.71 11.93
C TYR A 162 -10.92 5.34 12.49
N GLN A 163 -11.41 4.40 11.66
CA GLN A 163 -11.74 3.04 12.09
C GLN A 163 -10.46 2.25 12.40
N ALA A 164 -9.42 2.44 11.56
CA ALA A 164 -8.10 1.85 11.81
C ALA A 164 -7.48 2.40 13.09
N ALA A 165 -7.56 3.71 13.33
CA ALA A 165 -7.06 4.33 14.55
C ALA A 165 -7.81 3.82 15.79
N ALA A 166 -9.14 3.73 15.73
CA ALA A 166 -9.97 3.23 16.84
C ALA A 166 -9.66 1.75 17.17
N LEU A 167 -9.51 0.90 16.14
CA LEU A 167 -9.15 -0.51 16.37
C LEU A 167 -7.73 -0.66 16.91
N ALA A 168 -6.78 0.16 16.44
CA ALA A 168 -5.41 0.16 16.96
C ALA A 168 -5.39 0.53 18.46
N GLU A 169 -6.16 1.54 18.87
CA GLU A 169 -6.32 1.90 20.29
C GLU A 169 -6.92 0.74 21.11
N GLU A 170 -8.01 0.11 20.61
CA GLU A 170 -8.63 -1.07 21.24
C GLU A 170 -7.62 -2.21 21.44
N MET A 171 -6.74 -2.42 20.45
CA MET A 171 -5.72 -3.48 20.49
C MET A 171 -4.41 -3.06 21.15
N ASN A 172 -4.32 -1.84 21.66
CA ASN A 172 -3.10 -1.25 22.24
C ASN A 172 -1.91 -1.26 21.25
N LEU A 173 -2.18 -0.96 19.97
CA LEU A 173 -1.19 -0.82 18.90
C LEU A 173 -0.95 0.66 18.57
N ASN A 174 0.26 0.99 18.17
CA ASN A 174 0.56 2.33 17.66
C ASN A 174 0.18 2.41 16.17
N ILE A 175 -0.85 3.19 15.85
CA ILE A 175 -1.37 3.29 14.48
C ILE A 175 -0.36 3.91 13.50
N VAL A 176 0.52 4.80 13.94
CA VAL A 176 1.58 5.36 13.10
C VAL A 176 2.58 4.26 12.71
N THR A 177 2.94 3.39 13.65
CA THR A 177 3.77 2.22 13.35
C THR A 177 3.07 1.27 12.38
N CYS A 178 1.76 1.07 12.53
CA CYS A 178 0.98 0.25 11.59
C CYS A 178 0.96 0.86 10.18
N ALA A 179 0.78 2.17 10.07
CA ALA A 179 0.82 2.88 8.78
C ALA A 179 2.21 2.85 8.11
N LEU A 180 3.27 2.89 8.91
CA LEU A 180 4.64 2.87 8.40
C LEU A 180 5.14 1.48 7.99
N ASN A 181 4.69 0.41 8.69
CA ASN A 181 5.30 -0.92 8.58
C ASN A 181 4.28 -2.07 8.43
N GLY A 182 2.99 -1.78 8.39
CA GLY A 182 1.95 -2.82 8.32
C GLY A 182 1.88 -3.54 6.99
N GLY A 183 2.09 -2.81 5.90
CA GLY A 183 1.99 -3.34 4.54
C GLY A 183 0.57 -3.69 4.11
N GLU A 184 0.46 -4.33 2.94
CA GLU A 184 -0.78 -4.81 2.30
C GLU A 184 -1.79 -3.70 1.92
N ASP A 185 -1.39 -2.41 1.98
CA ASP A 185 -2.28 -1.30 1.64
C ASP A 185 -2.52 -1.19 0.13
N TYR A 186 -1.53 -1.56 -0.72
CA TYR A 186 -1.54 -1.48 -2.19
C TYR A 186 -1.96 -0.11 -2.74
N GLU A 187 -1.70 0.92 -1.93
CA GLU A 187 -1.81 2.31 -2.35
C GLU A 187 -0.55 2.74 -3.13
N LEU A 188 -0.61 3.84 -3.85
CA LEU A 188 0.55 4.36 -4.57
C LEU A 188 1.34 5.32 -3.68
N LEU A 189 2.66 5.11 -3.66
CA LEU A 189 3.64 6.07 -3.20
C LEU A 189 4.32 6.67 -4.42
N PHE A 190 4.33 8.00 -4.55
CA PHE A 190 5.00 8.66 -5.65
C PHE A 190 5.64 9.99 -5.25
N THR A 191 6.60 10.42 -6.05
CA THR A 191 7.21 11.74 -5.94
C THR A 191 6.91 12.56 -7.20
N CYS A 192 6.80 13.87 -7.05
CA CYS A 192 6.63 14.77 -8.18
C CYS A 192 7.27 16.12 -7.89
N SER A 193 7.46 16.92 -8.95
CA SER A 193 8.04 18.27 -8.83
C SER A 193 7.19 19.17 -7.92
N LEU A 194 7.86 20.03 -7.15
CA LEU A 194 7.19 21.09 -6.41
C LEU A 194 6.34 22.01 -7.32
N ASP A 195 6.70 22.13 -8.59
CA ASP A 195 5.95 22.93 -9.57
C ASP A 195 4.56 22.36 -9.86
N ASP A 196 4.33 21.09 -9.55
CA ASP A 196 3.04 20.42 -9.73
C ASP A 196 2.10 20.55 -8.52
N TYR A 197 2.53 21.23 -7.45
CA TYR A 197 1.77 21.35 -6.20
C TYR A 197 0.31 21.82 -6.42
N GLU A 198 0.13 22.92 -7.16
CA GLU A 198 -1.20 23.49 -7.42
C GLU A 198 -2.11 22.53 -8.24
N LYS A 199 -1.51 21.66 -9.04
CA LYS A 199 -2.24 20.65 -9.82
C LYS A 199 -2.62 19.43 -8.99
N LEU A 200 -1.88 19.14 -7.90
CA LEU A 200 -2.16 18.04 -6.98
C LEU A 200 -3.35 18.33 -6.06
N ILE A 201 -3.50 19.58 -5.60
CA ILE A 201 -4.53 19.97 -4.63
C ILE A 201 -5.95 19.51 -5.01
N PRO A 202 -6.40 19.59 -6.28
CA PRO A 202 -7.74 19.19 -6.66
C PRO A 202 -7.91 17.68 -6.86
N ILE A 203 -6.83 16.89 -6.78
CA ILE A 203 -6.90 15.44 -6.94
C ILE A 203 -7.34 14.83 -5.61
N GLU A 204 -8.56 14.32 -5.60
CA GLU A 204 -9.08 13.62 -4.42
C GLU A 204 -8.27 12.36 -4.11
N ASP A 205 -8.18 12.02 -2.84
CA ASP A 205 -7.53 10.80 -2.35
C ASP A 205 -6.01 10.74 -2.60
N VAL A 206 -5.38 11.89 -2.83
CA VAL A 206 -3.92 12.08 -2.86
C VAL A 206 -3.50 12.98 -1.70
N TYR A 207 -2.56 12.50 -0.91
CA TYR A 207 -2.09 13.17 0.30
C TYR A 207 -0.61 13.48 0.19
N LEU A 208 -0.27 14.77 0.36
CA LEU A 208 1.11 15.21 0.48
C LEU A 208 1.61 14.94 1.90
N ILE A 209 2.55 14.02 2.03
CA ILE A 209 3.05 13.56 3.34
C ILE A 209 4.45 14.05 3.67
N GLY A 210 5.19 14.60 2.70
CA GLY A 210 6.58 15.00 2.92
C GLY A 210 7.28 15.51 1.68
N HIS A 211 8.59 15.51 1.73
CA HIS A 211 9.44 15.93 0.62
C HIS A 211 10.77 15.17 0.57
N ILE A 212 11.37 15.14 -0.60
CA ILE A 212 12.68 14.53 -0.85
C ILE A 212 13.78 15.51 -0.40
N THR A 213 14.74 14.98 0.32
CA THR A 213 15.88 15.72 0.87
C THR A 213 17.19 15.26 0.25
N LYS A 214 18.30 15.91 0.64
CA LYS A 214 19.65 15.44 0.27
C LYS A 214 19.96 14.13 0.98
N PRO A 215 20.77 13.23 0.36
CA PRO A 215 21.07 11.92 0.93
C PRO A 215 21.74 11.98 2.31
N GLU A 216 22.51 13.04 2.60
CA GLU A 216 23.20 13.21 3.87
C GLU A 216 22.25 13.40 5.06
N LEU A 217 21.01 13.80 4.79
CA LEU A 217 19.98 13.97 5.83
C LEU A 217 19.28 12.66 6.19
N GLY A 218 19.49 11.59 5.41
CA GLY A 218 18.87 10.29 5.65
C GLY A 218 17.37 10.26 5.35
N THR A 219 16.69 9.25 5.88
CA THR A 219 15.25 9.02 5.72
C THR A 219 14.57 9.17 7.08
N ASN A 220 13.75 10.20 7.26
CA ASN A 220 13.24 10.58 8.58
C ASN A 220 11.73 10.75 8.60
N LEU A 221 11.13 10.35 9.72
CA LEU A 221 9.81 10.78 10.17
C LEU A 221 9.97 12.01 11.09
N ILE A 222 9.26 13.07 10.78
CA ILE A 222 9.16 14.24 11.65
C ILE A 222 7.92 14.07 12.52
N GLY A 223 8.13 13.83 13.81
CA GLY A 223 7.06 13.69 14.78
C GLY A 223 6.32 15.01 15.05
N ARG A 224 5.17 14.92 15.71
CA ARG A 224 4.33 16.10 16.03
C ARG A 224 5.04 17.16 16.87
N ASN A 225 6.06 16.76 17.62
CA ASN A 225 6.87 17.65 18.45
C ASN A 225 8.10 18.22 17.71
N GLY A 226 8.23 17.90 16.40
CA GLY A 226 9.37 18.27 15.58
C GLY A 226 10.62 17.40 15.79
N GLU A 227 10.52 16.30 16.52
CA GLU A 227 11.60 15.32 16.64
C GLU A 227 11.81 14.57 15.32
N GLU A 228 13.07 14.33 14.98
CA GLU A 228 13.45 13.56 13.81
C GLU A 228 13.74 12.11 14.21
N LEU A 229 12.98 11.18 13.66
CA LEU A 229 13.13 9.75 13.90
C LEU A 229 13.53 9.09 12.59
N ALA A 230 14.67 8.39 12.59
CA ALA A 230 15.09 7.62 11.41
C ALA A 230 14.05 6.54 11.09
N LEU A 231 13.57 6.49 9.85
CA LEU A 231 12.69 5.45 9.37
C LEU A 231 13.39 4.10 9.41
N GLN A 232 12.67 3.09 9.86
CA GLN A 232 13.14 1.71 9.90
C GLN A 232 12.12 0.84 9.18
N ALA A 233 12.55 0.17 8.13
CA ALA A 233 11.73 -0.82 7.46
C ALA A 233 11.69 -2.10 8.31
N GLN A 234 10.50 -2.51 8.70
CA GLN A 234 10.24 -3.78 9.38
C GLN A 234 9.64 -4.83 8.42
N GLY A 235 9.56 -4.49 7.15
CA GLY A 235 9.03 -5.35 6.09
C GLY A 235 9.74 -6.69 6.01
N TRP A 236 9.09 -7.65 5.37
CA TRP A 236 9.62 -9.00 5.22
C TRP A 236 10.95 -9.01 4.46
N ASN A 237 11.93 -9.71 4.99
CA ASN A 237 13.22 -9.90 4.33
C ASN A 237 13.51 -11.40 4.21
N ALA A 238 13.45 -11.92 2.98
CA ALA A 238 13.69 -13.33 2.67
C ALA A 238 15.07 -13.86 3.10
N PHE A 239 16.03 -12.96 3.36
CA PHE A 239 17.44 -13.28 3.64
C PHE A 239 17.90 -12.92 5.05
N LYS A 240 16.99 -12.46 5.92
CA LYS A 240 17.27 -12.33 7.35
C LYS A 240 16.81 -13.62 8.04
N GLU A 241 17.77 -14.33 8.62
CA GLU A 241 17.53 -15.41 9.58
C GLU A 241 16.97 -14.88 10.90
#